data_01f09276260b405abd3d25c6c90ab40f
#
_entry.id   01f09276260b405abd3d25c6c90ab40f
#
_cell.length_a   1.000
_cell.length_b   1.000
_cell.length_c   1.000
_cell.angle_alpha   90.00
_cell.angle_beta   90.00
_cell.angle_gamma   90.00
#
_symmetry.space_group_name_H-M   'P 1'
#
loop_
_entity.id
_entity.type
_entity.pdbx_description
1 polymer ?
#
loop_
_entity_poly.entity_id
_entity_poly.type
_entity_poly.pdbx_seq_one_letter_code
_entity_poly.pdbx_strand_id
1 'polypeptide(L)'
;QQGSPEIISSYVDQNRFEHLEFHTNFWVSRNEMIDILKKILKNSKKIAMEYSPLVSLPRISKVDAGTIELIKSLGVEVISSADIVQFSTQRWDEKDLNSHLKAAEILTTTVKSAFDFIGSNINSNPTEFEIAEYIRDMFKSNSLYSPDGPVVAANYHSADPHFEPTKESSNKIYEGDWVLIDLWGCLEESQGMYADITWTAYVGDKIPPKNQSVFNAVIGGRDQAVEMMKKSHSNGEILQGWELDKIARDYISSCGYGEYFSHRLGHSLGREVHSNAVNLDGWETHDTRSFVPQ
;
A
#
# COMPACT_ATOMS: atom_id res chain seq x y z
N GLN A 1 3.35 27.62 -2.77
CA GLN A 1 4.69 27.58 -2.13
C GLN A 1 5.37 28.93 -2.24
N GLN A 2 5.72 29.52 -1.11
CA GLN A 2 6.54 30.72 -1.08
C GLN A 2 8.00 30.29 -0.85
N GLY A 3 8.78 30.25 -1.90
CA GLY A 3 10.20 29.93 -1.86
C GLY A 3 10.65 29.06 -3.04
N SER A 4 11.88 29.24 -3.46
CA SER A 4 12.52 28.37 -4.46
C SER A 4 13.13 27.17 -3.74
N PRO A 5 13.08 25.97 -4.33
CA PRO A 5 13.78 24.81 -3.77
C PRO A 5 15.30 25.06 -3.75
N GLU A 6 15.94 24.59 -2.68
CA GLU A 6 17.39 24.68 -2.51
C GLU A 6 17.97 23.28 -2.28
N ILE A 7 19.15 23.04 -2.80
CA ILE A 7 19.92 21.81 -2.58
C ILE A 7 21.07 22.13 -1.62
N ILE A 8 21.31 21.27 -0.66
CA ILE A 8 22.49 21.28 0.20
C ILE A 8 23.21 19.96 0.01
N SER A 9 24.40 19.98 -0.53
CA SER A 9 25.16 18.76 -0.84
C SER A 9 26.65 18.92 -0.60
N SER A 10 27.37 17.80 -0.49
CA SER A 10 28.82 17.81 -0.48
C SER A 10 29.35 18.26 -1.84
N TYR A 11 30.44 19.00 -1.83
CA TYR A 11 31.14 19.44 -3.05
C TYR A 11 31.55 18.25 -3.93
N VAL A 12 31.91 17.12 -3.34
CA VAL A 12 32.27 15.91 -4.10
C VAL A 12 31.12 15.32 -4.93
N ASP A 13 29.88 15.66 -4.61
CA ASP A 13 28.70 15.24 -5.36
C ASP A 13 28.15 16.32 -6.32
N GLN A 14 28.89 17.41 -6.53
CA GLN A 14 28.46 18.56 -7.34
C GLN A 14 27.91 18.15 -8.71
N ASN A 15 28.59 17.28 -9.43
CA ASN A 15 28.22 16.87 -10.78
C ASN A 15 26.84 16.16 -10.85
N ARG A 16 26.33 15.65 -9.72
CA ARG A 16 25.01 15.00 -9.67
C ARG A 16 23.85 16.01 -9.75
N PHE A 17 24.10 17.28 -9.45
CA PHE A 17 23.08 18.31 -9.33
C PHE A 17 23.22 19.43 -10.38
N GLU A 18 24.25 19.44 -11.21
CA GLU A 18 24.51 20.49 -12.23
C GLU A 18 23.40 20.60 -13.29
N HIS A 19 22.66 19.52 -13.52
CA HIS A 19 21.55 19.49 -14.48
C HIS A 19 20.23 20.04 -13.91
N LEU A 20 20.19 20.36 -12.62
CA LEU A 20 19.00 20.87 -11.94
C LEU A 20 19.06 22.41 -11.84
N GLU A 21 17.99 23.05 -12.25
CA GLU A 21 17.83 24.53 -12.17
C GLU A 21 17.47 24.99 -10.75
N PHE A 22 18.17 24.46 -9.73
CA PHE A 22 17.95 24.82 -8.34
C PHE A 22 19.16 25.52 -7.74
N HIS A 23 18.92 26.45 -6.81
CA HIS A 23 20.00 27.02 -6.03
C HIS A 23 20.66 25.92 -5.18
N THR A 24 21.95 25.71 -5.37
CA THR A 24 22.70 24.65 -4.70
C THR A 24 23.76 25.24 -3.79
N ASN A 25 23.75 24.83 -2.53
CA ASN A 25 24.77 25.17 -1.54
C ASN A 25 25.69 23.96 -1.35
N PHE A 26 26.93 24.08 -1.83
CA PHE A 26 27.93 23.03 -1.65
C PHE A 26 28.79 23.30 -0.42
N TRP A 27 29.10 22.24 0.32
CA TRP A 27 29.98 22.29 1.47
C TRP A 27 31.17 21.33 1.28
N VAL A 28 32.36 21.74 1.78
CA VAL A 28 33.59 20.95 1.79
C VAL A 28 33.83 20.38 3.20
N SER A 29 33.45 21.12 4.23
CA SER A 29 33.63 20.71 5.62
C SER A 29 32.31 20.64 6.39
N ARG A 30 32.31 19.83 7.46
CA ARG A 30 31.16 19.73 8.38
C ARG A 30 30.77 21.09 8.96
N ASN A 31 31.74 21.96 9.24
CA ASN A 31 31.47 23.30 9.78
C ASN A 31 30.74 24.17 8.76
N GLU A 32 31.16 24.14 7.49
CA GLU A 32 30.46 24.84 6.41
C GLU A 32 29.03 24.32 6.23
N MET A 33 28.81 23.03 6.27
CA MET A 33 27.47 22.43 6.22
C MET A 33 26.57 23.00 7.34
N ILE A 34 27.09 23.06 8.58
CA ILE A 34 26.36 23.58 9.72
C ILE A 34 26.06 25.07 9.53
N ASP A 35 27.00 25.85 9.01
CA ASP A 35 26.81 27.28 8.79
C ASP A 35 25.80 27.57 7.66
N ILE A 36 25.79 26.76 6.60
CA ILE A 36 24.75 26.80 5.57
C ILE A 36 23.37 26.49 6.19
N LEU A 37 23.27 25.43 6.99
CA LEU A 37 22.01 25.08 7.68
C LEU A 37 21.54 26.20 8.58
N LYS A 38 22.40 26.80 9.41
CA LYS A 38 22.07 27.95 10.25
C LYS A 38 21.55 29.14 9.45
N LYS A 39 22.19 29.41 8.30
CA LYS A 39 21.79 30.53 7.41
C LYS A 39 20.38 30.30 6.84
N ILE A 40 20.12 29.08 6.33
CA ILE A 40 18.83 28.71 5.72
C ILE A 40 17.74 28.71 6.78
N LEU A 41 18.02 28.17 7.96
CA LEU A 41 17.03 27.99 9.04
C LEU A 41 16.87 29.19 9.95
N LYS A 42 17.63 30.28 9.73
CA LYS A 42 17.71 31.48 10.61
C LYS A 42 16.36 32.02 11.08
N ASN A 43 15.35 31.97 10.21
CA ASN A 43 14.02 32.51 10.47
C ASN A 43 12.96 31.43 10.71
N SER A 44 13.39 30.16 10.74
CA SER A 44 12.49 29.03 10.89
C SER A 44 12.42 28.60 12.35
N LYS A 45 11.22 28.62 12.92
CA LYS A 45 10.96 28.07 14.26
C LYS A 45 10.66 26.58 14.19
N LYS A 46 10.11 26.13 13.07
CA LYS A 46 9.63 24.77 12.84
C LYS A 46 9.86 24.37 11.38
N ILE A 47 10.31 23.14 11.15
CA ILE A 47 10.41 22.54 9.82
C ILE A 47 9.76 21.16 9.79
N ALA A 48 9.21 20.81 8.63
CA ALA A 48 8.73 19.47 8.36
C ALA A 48 9.82 18.66 7.67
N MET A 49 10.06 17.44 8.14
CA MET A 49 11.04 16.53 7.58
C MET A 49 10.40 15.15 7.34
N GLU A 50 10.93 14.36 6.40
CA GLU A 50 10.52 12.98 6.19
C GLU A 50 10.99 12.11 7.37
N TYR A 51 10.28 12.27 8.47
CA TYR A 51 10.54 11.71 9.78
C TYR A 51 9.24 11.20 10.40
N SER A 52 9.28 10.00 10.95
CA SER A 52 8.17 9.39 11.66
C SER A 52 8.44 9.38 13.17
N PRO A 53 7.81 10.26 13.94
CA PRO A 53 7.93 10.24 15.40
C PRO A 53 7.49 8.88 15.97
N LEU A 54 8.28 8.33 16.89
CA LEU A 54 7.99 7.06 17.57
C LEU A 54 7.75 5.86 16.63
N VAL A 55 8.26 5.95 15.40
CA VAL A 55 8.09 4.91 14.37
C VAL A 55 6.62 4.61 14.04
N SER A 56 5.71 5.55 14.26
CA SER A 56 4.28 5.34 13.99
C SER A 56 3.97 5.04 12.52
N LEU A 57 4.80 5.56 11.59
CA LEU A 57 4.71 5.33 10.14
C LEU A 57 6.12 5.11 9.55
N PRO A 58 6.73 3.92 9.70
CA PRO A 58 8.13 3.68 9.34
C PRO A 58 8.48 4.09 7.90
N ARG A 59 7.58 3.85 6.94
CA ARG A 59 7.82 4.09 5.50
C ARG A 59 8.11 5.55 5.14
N ILE A 60 7.61 6.50 5.91
CA ILE A 60 7.85 7.93 5.66
C ILE A 60 9.12 8.46 6.32
N SER A 61 9.82 7.65 7.10
CA SER A 61 11.07 8.05 7.74
C SER A 61 12.24 7.83 6.79
N LYS A 62 12.66 8.89 6.11
CA LYS A 62 13.81 8.90 5.18
C LYS A 62 15.03 9.58 5.79
N VAL A 63 14.82 10.46 6.76
CA VAL A 63 15.88 11.24 7.41
C VAL A 63 16.43 10.44 8.58
N ASP A 64 17.77 10.32 8.65
CA ASP A 64 18.45 9.65 9.74
C ASP A 64 18.37 10.43 11.07
N ALA A 65 18.54 9.70 12.18
CA ALA A 65 18.42 10.27 13.53
C ALA A 65 19.44 11.38 13.80
N GLY A 66 20.69 11.24 13.30
CA GLY A 66 21.73 12.23 13.52
C GLY A 66 21.42 13.57 12.82
N THR A 67 20.80 13.54 11.63
CA THR A 67 20.33 14.75 10.96
C THR A 67 19.18 15.41 11.77
N ILE A 68 18.25 14.63 12.31
CA ILE A 68 17.19 15.15 13.20
C ILE A 68 17.79 15.84 14.44
N GLU A 69 18.77 15.19 15.08
CA GLU A 69 19.46 15.73 16.26
C GLU A 69 20.22 17.01 15.93
N LEU A 70 20.92 17.05 14.79
CA LEU A 70 21.63 18.25 14.33
C LEU A 70 20.67 19.42 14.15
N ILE A 71 19.57 19.25 13.44
CA ILE A 71 18.59 20.31 13.19
C ILE A 71 17.97 20.80 14.52
N LYS A 72 17.60 19.89 15.41
CA LYS A 72 17.10 20.26 16.75
C LYS A 72 18.14 21.04 17.57
N SER A 73 19.42 20.69 17.45
CA SER A 73 20.51 21.41 18.13
C SER A 73 20.69 22.86 17.65
N LEU A 74 20.20 23.17 16.44
CA LEU A 74 20.17 24.54 15.90
C LEU A 74 18.97 25.37 16.41
N GLY A 75 18.14 24.82 17.32
CA GLY A 75 17.00 25.50 17.91
C GLY A 75 15.72 25.46 17.07
N VAL A 76 15.62 24.54 16.11
CA VAL A 76 14.47 24.40 15.21
C VAL A 76 13.66 23.15 15.63
N GLU A 77 12.34 23.33 15.79
CA GLU A 77 11.44 22.19 16.02
C GLU A 77 11.28 21.36 14.72
N VAL A 78 11.43 20.05 14.83
CA VAL A 78 11.23 19.11 13.72
C VAL A 78 9.90 18.41 13.88
N ILE A 79 9.06 18.50 12.87
CA ILE A 79 7.79 17.77 12.76
C ILE A 79 7.81 16.83 11.55
N SER A 80 6.88 15.89 11.49
CA SER A 80 6.72 15.01 10.31
C SER A 80 6.20 15.80 9.11
N SER A 81 6.72 15.49 7.93
CA SER A 81 6.21 15.97 6.64
C SER A 81 5.14 15.05 6.03
N ALA A 82 4.71 14.01 6.74
CA ALA A 82 3.83 12.96 6.22
C ALA A 82 2.59 13.50 5.50
N ASP A 83 1.85 14.43 6.13
CA ASP A 83 0.64 15.03 5.53
C ASP A 83 0.96 15.90 4.31
N ILE A 84 2.09 16.63 4.34
CA ILE A 84 2.53 17.46 3.21
C ILE A 84 2.87 16.57 2.01
N VAL A 85 3.62 15.50 2.24
CA VAL A 85 3.99 14.54 1.19
C VAL A 85 2.75 13.86 0.63
N GLN A 86 1.86 13.36 1.50
CA GLN A 86 0.59 12.79 1.09
C GLN A 86 -0.21 13.75 0.20
N PHE A 87 -0.41 14.98 0.65
CA PHE A 87 -1.16 16.01 -0.09
C PHE A 87 -0.54 16.32 -1.46
N SER A 88 0.79 16.39 -1.53
CA SER A 88 1.49 16.82 -2.75
C SER A 88 1.72 15.70 -3.76
N THR A 89 1.80 14.43 -3.33
CA THR A 89 2.23 13.33 -4.18
C THR A 89 1.21 12.19 -4.34
N GLN A 90 0.17 12.14 -3.49
CA GLN A 90 -0.74 11.00 -3.45
C GLN A 90 -2.18 11.34 -3.89
N ARG A 91 -2.41 12.56 -4.35
CA ARG A 91 -3.71 12.93 -4.94
C ARG A 91 -3.74 12.50 -6.40
N TRP A 92 -4.84 11.87 -6.78
CA TRP A 92 -5.05 11.41 -8.14
C TRP A 92 -5.77 12.47 -8.96
N ASP A 93 -5.42 12.57 -10.22
CA ASP A 93 -6.19 13.29 -11.21
C ASP A 93 -7.14 12.32 -11.95
N GLU A 94 -7.92 12.86 -12.89
CA GLU A 94 -8.86 12.05 -13.68
C GLU A 94 -8.14 10.99 -14.53
N LYS A 95 -6.92 11.26 -14.99
CA LYS A 95 -6.11 10.32 -15.76
C LYS A 95 -5.64 9.17 -14.86
N ASP A 96 -5.23 9.48 -13.64
CA ASP A 96 -4.81 8.50 -12.63
C ASP A 96 -5.98 7.58 -12.28
N LEU A 97 -7.16 8.15 -12.01
CA LEU A 97 -8.38 7.39 -11.71
C LEU A 97 -8.77 6.47 -12.88
N ASN A 98 -8.77 6.99 -14.11
CA ASN A 98 -9.10 6.18 -15.30
C ASN A 98 -8.09 5.04 -15.52
N SER A 99 -6.81 5.25 -15.23
CA SER A 99 -5.78 4.23 -15.29
C SER A 99 -6.05 3.12 -14.26
N HIS A 100 -6.36 3.49 -13.02
CA HIS A 100 -6.74 2.56 -11.97
C HIS A 100 -7.99 1.73 -12.33
N LEU A 101 -9.05 2.37 -12.81
CA LEU A 101 -10.29 1.69 -13.18
C LEU A 101 -10.08 0.64 -14.28
N LYS A 102 -9.26 0.94 -15.29
CA LYS A 102 -8.90 -0.02 -16.33
C LYS A 102 -8.08 -1.20 -15.76
N ALA A 103 -7.11 -0.94 -14.90
CA ALA A 103 -6.37 -2.00 -14.23
C ALA A 103 -7.30 -2.88 -13.40
N ALA A 104 -8.21 -2.29 -12.62
CA ALA A 104 -9.19 -3.02 -11.81
C ALA A 104 -10.14 -3.89 -12.65
N GLU A 105 -10.54 -3.43 -13.83
CA GLU A 105 -11.36 -4.21 -14.78
C GLU A 105 -10.59 -5.45 -15.29
N ILE A 106 -9.31 -5.27 -15.67
CA ILE A 106 -8.45 -6.38 -16.10
C ILE A 106 -8.27 -7.39 -14.96
N LEU A 107 -7.96 -6.94 -13.74
CA LEU A 107 -7.83 -7.83 -12.58
C LEU A 107 -9.12 -8.59 -12.30
N THR A 108 -10.26 -7.91 -12.32
CA THR A 108 -11.58 -8.53 -12.09
C THR A 108 -11.90 -9.60 -13.14
N THR A 109 -11.57 -9.35 -14.40
CA THR A 109 -11.75 -10.32 -15.49
C THR A 109 -10.80 -11.50 -15.32
N THR A 110 -9.55 -11.22 -14.97
CA THR A 110 -8.51 -12.25 -14.78
C THR A 110 -8.84 -13.19 -13.62
N VAL A 111 -9.26 -12.67 -12.46
CA VAL A 111 -9.57 -13.53 -11.30
C VAL A 111 -10.76 -14.44 -11.56
N LYS A 112 -11.79 -13.95 -12.26
CA LYS A 112 -12.94 -14.78 -12.69
C LYS A 112 -12.49 -15.90 -13.62
N SER A 113 -11.68 -15.54 -14.63
CA SER A 113 -11.14 -16.51 -15.57
C SER A 113 -10.24 -17.56 -14.89
N ALA A 114 -9.48 -17.16 -13.87
CA ALA A 114 -8.65 -18.08 -13.09
C ALA A 114 -9.51 -19.09 -12.29
N PHE A 115 -10.61 -18.65 -11.66
CA PHE A 115 -11.54 -19.56 -10.99
C PHE A 115 -12.25 -20.48 -11.98
N ASP A 116 -12.66 -19.98 -13.15
CA ASP A 116 -13.25 -20.81 -14.22
C ASP A 116 -12.23 -21.84 -14.73
N PHE A 117 -10.96 -21.46 -14.84
CA PHE A 117 -9.89 -22.37 -15.22
C PHE A 117 -9.69 -23.49 -14.18
N ILE A 118 -9.69 -23.17 -12.89
CA ILE A 118 -9.65 -24.16 -11.81
C ILE A 118 -10.81 -25.14 -11.93
N GLY A 119 -12.03 -24.64 -12.04
CA GLY A 119 -13.23 -25.48 -12.15
C GLY A 119 -13.21 -26.39 -13.36
N SER A 120 -12.82 -25.86 -14.52
CA SER A 120 -12.75 -26.62 -15.79
C SER A 120 -11.65 -27.69 -15.80
N ASN A 121 -10.60 -27.51 -15.02
CA ASN A 121 -9.43 -28.41 -14.97
C ASN A 121 -9.35 -29.20 -13.66
N ILE A 122 -10.37 -29.21 -12.83
CA ILE A 122 -10.29 -29.81 -11.49
C ILE A 122 -9.96 -31.30 -11.53
N ASN A 123 -10.38 -32.03 -12.57
CA ASN A 123 -10.07 -33.43 -12.75
C ASN A 123 -8.56 -33.73 -12.97
N SER A 124 -7.77 -32.72 -13.38
CA SER A 124 -6.32 -32.82 -13.49
C SER A 124 -5.59 -32.35 -12.23
N ASN A 125 -6.31 -31.82 -11.26
CA ASN A 125 -5.79 -31.25 -10.02
C ASN A 125 -4.68 -30.21 -10.28
N PRO A 126 -5.02 -29.04 -10.87
CA PRO A 126 -4.02 -28.02 -11.17
C PRO A 126 -3.35 -27.53 -9.88
N THR A 127 -2.11 -27.11 -9.96
CA THR A 127 -1.35 -26.58 -8.83
C THR A 127 -1.55 -25.07 -8.67
N GLU A 128 -1.31 -24.54 -7.47
CA GLU A 128 -1.31 -23.10 -7.22
C GLU A 128 -0.37 -22.36 -8.18
N PHE A 129 0.80 -22.95 -8.48
CA PHE A 129 1.76 -22.40 -9.43
C PHE A 129 1.20 -22.34 -10.87
N GLU A 130 0.54 -23.40 -11.35
CA GLU A 130 -0.04 -23.42 -12.70
C GLU A 130 -1.13 -22.34 -12.86
N ILE A 131 -1.92 -22.10 -11.82
CA ILE A 131 -2.91 -21.02 -11.81
C ILE A 131 -2.23 -19.64 -11.80
N ALA A 132 -1.16 -19.47 -11.02
CA ALA A 132 -0.38 -18.24 -11.01
C ALA A 132 0.24 -17.94 -12.39
N GLU A 133 0.79 -18.95 -13.08
CA GLU A 133 1.29 -18.80 -14.45
C GLU A 133 0.17 -18.42 -15.44
N TYR A 134 -1.00 -19.04 -15.32
CA TYR A 134 -2.15 -18.69 -16.13
C TYR A 134 -2.53 -17.20 -15.94
N ILE A 135 -2.51 -16.70 -14.71
CA ILE A 135 -2.79 -15.29 -14.41
C ILE A 135 -1.69 -14.39 -15.00
N ARG A 136 -0.41 -14.75 -14.89
CA ARG A 136 0.71 -13.99 -15.48
C ARG A 136 0.60 -13.89 -17.01
N ASP A 137 0.18 -14.96 -17.67
CA ASP A 137 -0.06 -14.94 -19.11
C ASP A 137 -1.23 -14.01 -19.50
N MET A 138 -2.29 -13.97 -18.68
CA MET A 138 -3.37 -13.02 -18.87
C MET A 138 -2.92 -11.57 -18.65
N PHE A 139 -2.10 -11.28 -17.63
CA PHE A 139 -1.52 -9.97 -17.42
C PHE A 139 -0.72 -9.51 -18.63
N LYS A 140 0.19 -10.35 -19.12
CA LYS A 140 0.99 -10.08 -20.31
C LYS A 140 0.12 -9.81 -21.55
N SER A 141 -0.94 -10.60 -21.74
CA SER A 141 -1.87 -10.46 -22.87
C SER A 141 -2.67 -9.15 -22.83
N ASN A 142 -2.83 -8.56 -21.64
CA ASN A 142 -3.57 -7.31 -21.41
C ASN A 142 -2.64 -6.12 -21.12
N SER A 143 -1.33 -6.25 -21.32
CA SER A 143 -0.33 -5.21 -21.03
C SER A 143 -0.44 -4.65 -19.60
N LEU A 144 -0.67 -5.54 -18.64
CA LEU A 144 -0.67 -5.24 -17.23
C LEU A 144 0.69 -5.56 -16.60
N TYR A 145 1.30 -4.58 -15.97
CA TYR A 145 2.55 -4.74 -15.23
C TYR A 145 2.29 -5.18 -13.79
N SER A 146 2.82 -6.32 -13.41
CA SER A 146 2.78 -6.89 -12.06
C SER A 146 4.06 -7.69 -11.82
N PRO A 147 5.12 -7.09 -11.23
CA PRO A 147 6.42 -7.75 -11.13
C PRO A 147 6.46 -8.87 -10.08
N ASP A 148 5.68 -8.75 -9.01
CA ASP A 148 5.78 -9.59 -7.82
C ASP A 148 4.57 -10.50 -7.60
N GLY A 149 3.55 -10.42 -8.44
CA GLY A 149 2.30 -11.19 -8.28
C GLY A 149 2.10 -12.24 -9.36
N PRO A 150 1.00 -12.97 -9.32
CA PRO A 150 -0.03 -13.04 -8.29
C PRO A 150 0.29 -14.04 -7.17
N VAL A 151 -0.48 -13.99 -6.06
CA VAL A 151 -0.55 -15.06 -5.07
C VAL A 151 -1.76 -15.94 -5.39
N VAL A 152 -1.56 -17.23 -5.44
CA VAL A 152 -2.61 -18.25 -5.48
C VAL A 152 -2.36 -19.23 -4.36
N ALA A 153 -3.27 -19.34 -3.41
CA ALA A 153 -3.06 -20.08 -2.17
C ALA A 153 -4.29 -20.93 -1.82
N ALA A 154 -4.08 -22.22 -1.61
CA ALA A 154 -5.12 -23.15 -1.25
C ALA A 154 -5.01 -23.54 0.23
N ASN A 155 -6.17 -23.58 0.93
CA ASN A 155 -6.29 -23.99 2.31
C ASN A 155 -5.31 -23.28 3.25
N TYR A 156 -4.37 -24.02 3.87
CA TYR A 156 -3.46 -23.44 4.87
C TYR A 156 -2.48 -22.41 4.28
N HIS A 157 -2.13 -22.49 2.99
CA HIS A 157 -1.33 -21.46 2.33
C HIS A 157 -2.04 -20.09 2.33
N SER A 158 -3.37 -20.06 2.30
CA SER A 158 -4.14 -18.82 2.32
C SER A 158 -4.08 -18.08 3.67
N ALA A 159 -3.49 -18.69 4.71
CA ALA A 159 -3.25 -18.05 6.00
C ALA A 159 -1.87 -17.37 6.08
N ASP A 160 -1.00 -17.58 5.08
CA ASP A 160 0.31 -16.94 4.99
C ASP A 160 0.25 -15.76 4.00
N PRO A 161 0.27 -14.50 4.48
CA PRO A 161 0.19 -13.32 3.60
C PRO A 161 1.44 -13.14 2.72
N HIS A 162 2.51 -13.89 2.98
CA HIS A 162 3.76 -13.87 2.20
C HIS A 162 3.99 -15.14 1.39
N PHE A 163 2.95 -15.97 1.24
CA PHE A 163 3.05 -17.18 0.43
C PHE A 163 3.29 -16.84 -1.05
N GLU A 164 4.34 -17.41 -1.62
CA GLU A 164 4.64 -17.31 -3.06
C GLU A 164 4.49 -18.70 -3.71
N PRO A 165 3.58 -18.85 -4.70
CA PRO A 165 3.41 -20.11 -5.40
C PRO A 165 4.60 -20.36 -6.34
N THR A 166 5.49 -21.26 -5.96
CA THR A 166 6.58 -21.78 -6.81
C THR A 166 6.27 -23.21 -7.23
N LYS A 167 7.02 -23.77 -8.18
CA LYS A 167 6.88 -25.18 -8.57
C LYS A 167 7.09 -26.15 -7.40
N GLU A 168 7.98 -25.77 -6.47
CA GLU A 168 8.38 -26.59 -5.33
C GLU A 168 7.46 -26.45 -4.13
N SER A 169 6.90 -25.24 -3.91
CA SER A 169 6.07 -24.92 -2.73
C SER A 169 4.57 -25.14 -2.96
N SER A 170 4.13 -25.26 -4.22
CA SER A 170 2.72 -25.28 -4.56
C SER A 170 2.06 -26.62 -4.32
N ASN A 171 0.86 -26.56 -3.74
CA ASN A 171 -0.05 -27.70 -3.62
C ASN A 171 -0.90 -27.87 -4.88
N LYS A 172 -1.41 -29.10 -5.07
CA LYS A 172 -2.51 -29.37 -5.99
C LYS A 172 -3.81 -28.91 -5.38
N ILE A 173 -4.71 -28.42 -6.22
CA ILE A 173 -6.07 -28.01 -5.85
C ILE A 173 -7.03 -29.15 -6.11
N TYR A 174 -7.88 -29.46 -5.14
CA TYR A 174 -8.87 -30.54 -5.19
C TYR A 174 -10.27 -30.02 -4.93
N GLU A 175 -11.26 -30.81 -5.29
CA GLU A 175 -12.63 -30.58 -4.81
C GLU A 175 -12.66 -30.59 -3.27
N GLY A 176 -13.32 -29.62 -2.69
CA GLY A 176 -13.35 -29.40 -1.23
C GLY A 176 -12.38 -28.33 -0.74
N ASP A 177 -11.49 -27.83 -1.58
CA ASP A 177 -10.50 -26.84 -1.20
C ASP A 177 -11.09 -25.42 -1.16
N TRP A 178 -10.51 -24.59 -0.29
CA TRP A 178 -10.68 -23.15 -0.28
C TRP A 178 -9.50 -22.52 -0.99
N VAL A 179 -9.75 -21.69 -2.01
CA VAL A 179 -8.70 -21.04 -2.80
C VAL A 179 -8.82 -19.54 -2.63
N LEU A 180 -7.70 -18.89 -2.33
CA LEU A 180 -7.51 -17.45 -2.32
C LEU A 180 -6.65 -17.08 -3.54
N ILE A 181 -7.07 -16.05 -4.25
CA ILE A 181 -6.29 -15.42 -5.32
C ILE A 181 -6.17 -13.94 -5.00
N ASP A 182 -4.93 -13.49 -4.82
CA ASP A 182 -4.55 -12.11 -4.60
C ASP A 182 -3.72 -11.61 -5.77
N LEU A 183 -4.18 -10.54 -6.41
CA LEU A 183 -3.57 -10.05 -7.64
C LEU A 183 -3.65 -8.53 -7.75
N TRP A 184 -2.54 -7.96 -8.15
CA TRP A 184 -2.36 -6.53 -8.32
C TRP A 184 -1.61 -6.21 -9.60
N GLY A 185 -1.76 -4.97 -10.09
CA GLY A 185 -1.05 -4.52 -11.27
C GLY A 185 -1.48 -3.13 -11.71
N CYS A 186 -0.72 -2.56 -12.62
CA CYS A 186 -1.01 -1.28 -13.27
C CYS A 186 -0.82 -1.39 -14.78
N LEU A 187 -1.35 -0.42 -15.54
CA LEU A 187 -1.16 -0.39 -16.99
C LEU A 187 0.30 -0.09 -17.32
N GLU A 188 0.95 -0.93 -18.13
CA GLU A 188 2.37 -0.86 -18.47
C GLU A 188 2.74 0.45 -19.19
N GLU A 189 1.96 0.87 -20.18
CA GLU A 189 2.27 2.03 -21.03
C GLU A 189 2.22 3.39 -20.33
N SER A 190 1.54 3.48 -19.18
CA SER A 190 1.23 4.77 -18.56
C SER A 190 1.98 5.04 -17.24
N GLN A 191 2.81 4.10 -16.76
CA GLN A 191 3.20 4.10 -15.36
C GLN A 191 1.98 4.36 -14.46
N GLY A 192 0.90 3.58 -14.74
CA GLY A 192 -0.43 3.84 -14.24
C GLY A 192 -0.55 3.61 -12.74
N MET A 193 -1.73 3.94 -12.22
CA MET A 193 -2.09 3.64 -10.84
C MET A 193 -2.39 2.15 -10.70
N TYR A 194 -1.87 1.55 -9.63
CA TYR A 194 -2.15 0.17 -9.30
C TYR A 194 -3.61 -0.06 -8.94
N ALA A 195 -4.12 -1.21 -9.33
CA ALA A 195 -5.29 -1.84 -8.73
C ALA A 195 -4.82 -3.10 -8.00
N ASP A 196 -5.60 -3.55 -7.01
CA ASP A 196 -5.26 -4.64 -6.12
C ASP A 196 -6.56 -5.26 -5.57
N ILE A 197 -6.73 -6.55 -5.77
CA ILE A 197 -7.92 -7.28 -5.33
C ILE A 197 -7.57 -8.67 -4.82
N THR A 198 -8.20 -9.08 -3.72
CA THR A 198 -8.15 -10.45 -3.20
C THR A 198 -9.54 -11.07 -3.26
N TRP A 199 -9.66 -12.20 -3.94
CA TRP A 199 -10.88 -12.97 -4.03
C TRP A 199 -10.67 -14.39 -3.53
N THR A 200 -11.75 -14.99 -3.03
CA THR A 200 -11.73 -16.38 -2.56
C THR A 200 -12.85 -17.18 -3.18
N ALA A 201 -12.63 -18.47 -3.36
CA ALA A 201 -13.62 -19.41 -3.82
C ALA A 201 -13.51 -20.75 -3.08
N TYR A 202 -14.63 -21.46 -3.01
CA TYR A 202 -14.66 -22.86 -2.59
C TYR A 202 -14.81 -23.75 -3.82
N VAL A 203 -13.97 -24.76 -3.92
CA VAL A 203 -14.01 -25.71 -5.04
C VAL A 203 -15.04 -26.79 -4.73
N GLY A 204 -16.27 -26.59 -5.15
CA GLY A 204 -17.36 -27.56 -4.92
C GLY A 204 -18.75 -26.89 -4.92
N ASP A 205 -19.79 -27.72 -4.96
CA ASP A 205 -21.18 -27.27 -5.12
C ASP A 205 -21.76 -26.57 -3.88
N LYS A 206 -21.24 -26.88 -2.69
CA LYS A 206 -21.78 -26.37 -1.44
C LYS A 206 -20.70 -25.96 -0.46
N ILE A 207 -20.65 -24.67 -0.16
CA ILE A 207 -19.72 -24.11 0.81
C ILE A 207 -19.99 -24.66 2.22
N PRO A 208 -18.98 -25.18 2.94
CA PRO A 208 -19.14 -25.61 4.33
C PRO A 208 -19.57 -24.44 5.23
N PRO A 209 -20.46 -24.67 6.22
CA PRO A 209 -20.99 -23.61 7.08
C PRO A 209 -19.89 -22.80 7.81
N LYS A 210 -18.79 -23.45 8.21
CA LYS A 210 -17.67 -22.77 8.86
C LYS A 210 -16.99 -21.78 7.91
N ASN A 211 -16.70 -22.19 6.67
CA ASN A 211 -16.08 -21.33 5.65
C ASN A 211 -17.00 -20.13 5.34
N GLN A 212 -18.29 -20.39 5.18
CA GLN A 212 -19.28 -19.32 4.97
C GLN A 212 -19.34 -18.35 6.14
N SER A 213 -19.25 -18.83 7.38
CA SER A 213 -19.25 -17.98 8.57
C SER A 213 -18.02 -17.07 8.63
N VAL A 214 -16.83 -17.60 8.37
CA VAL A 214 -15.59 -16.83 8.30
C VAL A 214 -15.66 -15.78 7.19
N PHE A 215 -16.06 -16.20 5.99
CA PHE A 215 -16.22 -15.31 4.85
C PHE A 215 -17.16 -14.14 5.13
N ASN A 216 -18.32 -14.42 5.76
CA ASN A 216 -19.30 -13.41 6.15
C ASN A 216 -18.72 -12.42 7.19
N ALA A 217 -17.92 -12.90 8.13
CA ALA A 217 -17.25 -12.03 9.11
C ALA A 217 -16.25 -11.09 8.44
N VAL A 218 -15.44 -11.59 7.50
CA VAL A 218 -14.46 -10.79 6.75
C VAL A 218 -15.14 -9.72 5.89
N ILE A 219 -16.15 -10.13 5.08
CA ILE A 219 -16.94 -9.20 4.26
C ILE A 219 -17.63 -8.15 5.14
N GLY A 220 -18.26 -8.58 6.24
CA GLY A 220 -18.95 -7.67 7.14
C GLY A 220 -18.01 -6.62 7.75
N GLY A 221 -16.81 -7.01 8.14
CA GLY A 221 -15.77 -6.07 8.62
C GLY A 221 -15.37 -5.05 7.56
N ARG A 222 -15.10 -5.50 6.33
CA ARG A 222 -14.83 -4.64 5.17
C ARG A 222 -15.99 -3.66 4.92
N ASP A 223 -17.20 -4.16 4.86
CA ASP A 223 -18.37 -3.38 4.50
C ASP A 223 -18.68 -2.32 5.58
N GLN A 224 -18.48 -2.62 6.86
CA GLN A 224 -18.58 -1.63 7.94
C GLN A 224 -17.59 -0.49 7.77
N ALA A 225 -16.34 -0.78 7.41
CA ALA A 225 -15.34 0.25 7.13
C ALA A 225 -15.72 1.11 5.93
N VAL A 226 -16.17 0.49 4.82
CA VAL A 226 -16.63 1.20 3.60
C VAL A 226 -17.82 2.10 3.89
N GLU A 227 -18.82 1.61 4.63
CA GLU A 227 -19.99 2.41 5.01
C GLU A 227 -19.60 3.60 5.90
N MET A 228 -18.66 3.42 6.82
CA MET A 228 -18.15 4.53 7.63
C MET A 228 -17.45 5.57 6.75
N MET A 229 -16.61 5.17 5.79
CA MET A 229 -15.98 6.10 4.84
C MET A 229 -17.03 6.93 4.09
N LYS A 230 -18.05 6.28 3.53
CA LYS A 230 -19.15 6.95 2.80
C LYS A 230 -19.91 7.94 3.70
N LYS A 231 -20.25 7.51 4.92
CA LYS A 231 -20.99 8.32 5.89
C LYS A 231 -20.20 9.56 6.29
N SER A 232 -18.94 9.38 6.68
CA SER A 232 -18.08 10.49 7.10
C SER A 232 -17.82 11.47 5.95
N HIS A 233 -17.60 10.98 4.73
CA HIS A 233 -17.49 11.83 3.56
C HIS A 233 -18.77 12.68 3.36
N SER A 234 -19.95 12.07 3.45
CA SER A 234 -21.23 12.77 3.29
C SER A 234 -21.48 13.82 4.38
N ASN A 235 -20.96 13.60 5.59
CA ASN A 235 -21.10 14.50 6.72
C ASN A 235 -19.99 15.58 6.76
N GLY A 236 -18.96 15.50 5.91
CA GLY A 236 -17.78 16.35 5.99
C GLY A 236 -16.88 16.06 7.20
N GLU A 237 -16.98 14.86 7.77
CA GLU A 237 -16.18 14.40 8.89
C GLU A 237 -14.82 13.92 8.39
N ILE A 238 -13.76 14.18 9.17
CA ILE A 238 -12.40 13.74 8.87
C ILE A 238 -12.15 12.41 9.56
N LEU A 239 -11.77 11.39 8.78
CA LEU A 239 -11.36 10.08 9.27
C LEU A 239 -9.85 9.91 9.19
N GLN A 240 -9.30 9.18 10.16
CA GLN A 240 -7.92 8.70 10.16
C GLN A 240 -7.86 7.22 9.79
N GLY A 241 -6.71 6.77 9.28
CA GLY A 241 -6.56 5.40 8.80
C GLY A 241 -6.80 4.32 9.86
N TRP A 242 -6.29 4.55 11.07
CA TRP A 242 -6.46 3.61 12.19
C TRP A 242 -7.94 3.42 12.63
N GLU A 243 -8.79 4.43 12.45
CA GLU A 243 -10.20 4.36 12.85
C GLU A 243 -10.96 3.32 12.01
N LEU A 244 -10.62 3.22 10.72
CA LEU A 244 -11.25 2.24 9.82
C LEU A 244 -10.75 0.81 10.10
N ASP A 245 -9.47 0.63 10.39
CA ASP A 245 -8.96 -0.67 10.84
C ASP A 245 -9.68 -1.12 12.11
N LYS A 246 -9.84 -0.21 13.08
CA LYS A 246 -10.55 -0.51 14.33
C LYS A 246 -11.99 -0.95 14.10
N ILE A 247 -12.72 -0.29 13.20
CA ILE A 247 -14.13 -0.64 12.89
C ILE A 247 -14.21 -2.05 12.33
N ALA A 248 -13.39 -2.39 11.35
CA ALA A 248 -13.37 -3.72 10.77
C ALA A 248 -12.95 -4.78 11.80
N ARG A 249 -11.94 -4.49 12.60
CA ARG A 249 -11.41 -5.36 13.64
C ARG A 249 -12.40 -5.63 14.75
N ASP A 250 -13.10 -4.60 15.22
CA ASP A 250 -14.16 -4.73 16.22
C ASP A 250 -15.32 -5.62 15.71
N TYR A 251 -15.71 -5.44 14.44
CA TYR A 251 -16.74 -6.28 13.84
C TYR A 251 -16.32 -7.75 13.72
N ILE A 252 -15.12 -8.02 13.18
CA ILE A 252 -14.58 -9.38 13.03
C ILE A 252 -14.43 -10.04 14.42
N SER A 253 -14.01 -9.28 15.43
CA SER A 253 -13.91 -9.74 16.82
C SER A 253 -15.29 -10.10 17.41
N SER A 254 -16.31 -9.30 17.13
CA SER A 254 -17.70 -9.58 17.56
C SER A 254 -18.25 -10.86 16.94
N CYS A 255 -17.74 -11.27 15.77
CA CYS A 255 -18.04 -12.54 15.12
C CYS A 255 -17.25 -13.74 15.68
N GLY A 256 -16.33 -13.52 16.64
CA GLY A 256 -15.51 -14.55 17.26
C GLY A 256 -14.21 -14.88 16.51
N TYR A 257 -13.80 -14.03 15.56
CA TYR A 257 -12.60 -14.27 14.71
C TYR A 257 -11.47 -13.24 14.91
N GLY A 258 -11.55 -12.37 15.93
CA GLY A 258 -10.59 -11.28 16.13
C GLY A 258 -9.14 -11.75 16.29
N GLU A 259 -8.89 -12.89 16.96
CA GLU A 259 -7.56 -13.45 17.15
C GLU A 259 -6.87 -13.91 15.85
N TYR A 260 -7.65 -14.15 14.79
CA TYR A 260 -7.15 -14.57 13.47
C TYR A 260 -6.90 -13.39 12.52
N PHE A 261 -7.28 -12.18 12.91
CA PHE A 261 -7.04 -10.97 12.12
C PHE A 261 -5.73 -10.31 12.56
N SER A 262 -4.61 -10.89 12.14
CA SER A 262 -3.27 -10.52 12.56
C SER A 262 -2.61 -9.43 11.71
N HIS A 263 -3.22 -9.04 10.60
CA HIS A 263 -2.74 -8.03 9.66
C HIS A 263 -3.60 -6.75 9.73
N ARG A 264 -3.11 -5.61 9.20
CA ARG A 264 -3.91 -4.38 9.04
C ARG A 264 -5.09 -4.59 8.07
N LEU A 265 -6.08 -3.71 8.13
CA LEU A 265 -7.23 -3.75 7.22
C LEU A 265 -6.83 -3.51 5.77
N GLY A 266 -5.90 -2.58 5.52
CA GLY A 266 -5.51 -2.27 4.16
C GLY A 266 -4.47 -1.15 4.05
N HIS A 267 -4.17 -0.81 2.80
CA HIS A 267 -3.16 0.20 2.46
C HIS A 267 -3.64 1.08 1.29
N SER A 268 -2.96 2.19 1.11
CA SER A 268 -3.20 3.06 -0.04
C SER A 268 -2.54 2.50 -1.30
N LEU A 269 -3.19 2.74 -2.43
CA LEU A 269 -2.68 2.48 -3.77
C LEU A 269 -2.21 3.77 -4.44
N GLY A 270 -1.29 3.63 -5.37
CA GLY A 270 -0.76 4.73 -6.15
C GLY A 270 0.03 4.23 -7.34
N ARG A 271 1.13 4.90 -7.68
CA ARG A 271 2.11 4.42 -8.69
C ARG A 271 2.96 3.25 -8.15
N GLU A 272 2.85 2.97 -6.88
CA GLU A 272 3.33 1.76 -6.21
C GLU A 272 2.13 1.06 -5.59
N VAL A 273 2.14 -0.28 -5.53
CA VAL A 273 1.06 -1.07 -4.91
C VAL A 273 0.87 -0.69 -3.44
N HIS A 274 1.96 -0.42 -2.72
CA HIS A 274 1.93 0.15 -1.38
C HIS A 274 2.39 1.60 -1.44
N SER A 275 1.46 2.55 -1.61
CA SER A 275 1.80 3.96 -1.75
C SER A 275 2.02 4.69 -0.41
N ASN A 276 2.40 5.96 -0.47
CA ASN A 276 2.66 6.78 0.73
C ASN A 276 1.44 7.61 1.19
N ALA A 277 0.23 7.26 0.77
CA ALA A 277 -0.98 7.84 1.34
C ALA A 277 -1.39 7.09 2.62
N VAL A 278 -2.51 7.48 3.21
CA VAL A 278 -3.03 6.91 4.44
C VAL A 278 -3.25 5.40 4.31
N ASN A 279 -2.78 4.65 5.29
CA ASN A 279 -3.08 3.22 5.43
C ASN A 279 -4.25 3.03 6.39
N LEU A 280 -5.04 1.97 6.17
CA LEU A 280 -6.10 1.54 7.08
C LEU A 280 -5.45 0.63 8.13
N ASP A 281 -4.73 1.24 9.08
CA ASP A 281 -3.85 0.52 9.98
C ASP A 281 -3.83 1.14 11.39
N GLY A 282 -4.34 0.38 12.33
CA GLY A 282 -4.26 0.64 13.76
C GLY A 282 -3.62 -0.51 14.53
N TRP A 283 -3.07 -1.50 13.80
CA TRP A 283 -2.54 -2.73 14.36
C TRP A 283 -1.02 -2.90 14.22
N GLU A 284 -0.50 -2.87 13.00
CA GLU A 284 0.94 -2.99 12.74
C GLU A 284 1.65 -1.65 12.94
N THR A 285 0.96 -0.57 12.56
CA THR A 285 1.35 0.80 12.79
C THR A 285 0.17 1.56 13.39
N HIS A 286 0.26 2.87 13.51
CA HIS A 286 -0.86 3.70 13.94
C HIS A 286 -0.96 4.90 13.01
N ASP A 287 -1.67 4.73 11.89
CA ASP A 287 -1.77 5.79 10.88
C ASP A 287 -2.81 6.84 11.28
N THR A 288 -2.31 7.94 11.81
CA THR A 288 -3.11 9.11 12.21
C THR A 288 -3.30 10.14 11.10
N ARG A 289 -2.82 9.85 9.87
CA ARG A 289 -3.07 10.74 8.74
C ARG A 289 -4.55 10.71 8.38
N SER A 290 -5.03 11.83 7.94
CA SER A 290 -6.41 11.97 7.48
C SER A 290 -6.52 11.68 5.98
N PHE A 291 -7.67 11.21 5.54
CA PHE A 291 -7.99 11.13 4.13
C PHE A 291 -7.98 12.52 3.51
N VAL A 292 -7.31 12.67 2.38
CA VAL A 292 -7.25 13.93 1.65
C VAL A 292 -8.37 13.92 0.61
N PRO A 293 -9.34 14.83 0.66
CA PRO A 293 -10.35 14.96 -0.38
C PRO A 293 -9.69 15.27 -1.73
N GLN A 294 -10.18 14.62 -2.77
CA GLN A 294 -9.78 14.86 -4.15
C GLN A 294 -10.56 16.01 -4.77
#